data_cce0ed26537c7125f42e957e6bdeda66
#
_entry.id   cce0ed26537c7125f42e957e6bdeda66
#
_cell.length_a   1.000
_cell.length_b   1.000
_cell.length_c   1.000
_cell.angle_alpha   90.00
_cell.angle_beta   90.00
_cell.angle_gamma   90.00
#
_symmetry.space_group_name_H-M   'P 1'
#
loop_
_entity.id
_entity.type
_entity.pdbx_description
1 polymer ?
#
loop_
_entity_poly.entity_id
_entity_poly.type
_entity_poly.pdbx_seq_one_letter_code
_entity_poly.pdbx_strand_id
1 'polypeptide(L)'
;MKRVTTLLATVSVLAASQAPAFAAEIAINSFGGAYEEAHRKCVIEPFTTETGADVKIVTAYSADAFAQLRAQKDAPQFDVIHFSGGQEIVGAAEGLLAPIDPSKLSNAADLYPFAGANMEKGEGPAYQIAAIGLLYNSDELSEAPANWADLTKPEMAEGLVLTDISNTYGLFGFLMLNQVAGGDLDNIEPGLEAVKSMLENGAYVVSKSPEIQQSFAQGGAFIAPYASDYAYTLRKAGLPVKFQQGAEGTPASYITTNLVAGRDNEDLALKFIDIELSPEAQACFAEALRYTPTNSKTELPEEVAADVAYGEEGVKSLLRFDPAVIEANRADWVVEWNKAIAQ
;
A
#
# COMPACT_ATOMS: atom_id res chain seq x y z
N MET A 1 28.14 -89.02 13.31
CA MET A 1 26.96 -88.18 13.21
C MET A 1 27.40 -86.78 13.58
N LYS A 2 27.57 -85.88 12.57
CA LYS A 2 27.96 -84.48 12.77
C LYS A 2 26.68 -83.60 12.66
N ARG A 3 26.35 -82.87 13.72
CA ARG A 3 25.24 -81.90 13.72
C ARG A 3 25.74 -80.60 13.16
N VAL A 4 25.11 -80.13 12.08
CA VAL A 4 25.30 -78.82 11.53
C VAL A 4 24.29 -77.92 12.16
N THR A 5 24.74 -76.87 12.83
CA THR A 5 23.90 -75.81 13.43
C THR A 5 23.87 -74.64 12.46
N THR A 6 22.73 -74.42 11.88
CA THR A 6 22.50 -73.26 10.97
C THR A 6 22.08 -72.01 11.81
N LEU A 7 22.91 -70.97 11.83
CA LEU A 7 22.54 -69.69 12.40
C LEU A 7 21.73 -68.90 11.37
N LEU A 8 20.46 -68.59 11.69
CA LEU A 8 19.67 -67.60 10.96
C LEU A 8 20.00 -66.21 11.50
N ALA A 9 20.59 -65.35 10.67
CA ALA A 9 20.75 -63.90 10.94
C ALA A 9 19.50 -63.20 10.52
N THR A 10 18.74 -62.68 11.49
CA THR A 10 17.58 -61.76 11.23
C THR A 10 18.09 -60.36 10.97
N VAL A 11 17.97 -59.87 9.72
CA VAL A 11 18.22 -58.48 9.35
C VAL A 11 16.95 -57.69 9.63
N SER A 12 16.96 -56.87 10.70
CA SER A 12 15.91 -55.91 11.01
C SER A 12 16.10 -54.66 10.12
N VAL A 13 15.28 -54.51 9.12
CA VAL A 13 15.18 -53.25 8.31
C VAL A 13 14.39 -52.23 9.13
N LEU A 14 15.07 -51.24 9.72
CA LEU A 14 14.41 -50.05 10.23
C LEU A 14 13.88 -49.25 9.03
N ALA A 15 12.59 -49.32 8.76
CA ALA A 15 11.89 -48.40 7.91
C ALA A 15 11.78 -47.07 8.68
N ALA A 16 12.63 -46.10 8.37
CA ALA A 16 12.46 -44.72 8.80
C ALA A 16 11.19 -44.18 8.11
N SER A 17 10.09 -44.08 8.84
CA SER A 17 8.89 -43.38 8.41
C SER A 17 9.24 -41.89 8.30
N GLN A 18 9.51 -41.42 7.08
CA GLN A 18 9.51 -39.96 6.80
C GLN A 18 8.05 -39.50 6.96
N ALA A 19 7.75 -38.85 8.08
CA ALA A 19 6.55 -38.04 8.19
C ALA A 19 6.61 -36.98 7.07
N PRO A 20 5.52 -36.71 6.37
CA PRO A 20 5.49 -35.61 5.42
C PRO A 20 5.85 -34.32 6.21
N ALA A 21 6.98 -33.73 5.88
CA ALA A 21 7.26 -32.39 6.34
C ALA A 21 6.21 -31.49 5.68
N PHE A 22 5.23 -30.97 6.43
CA PHE A 22 4.40 -29.91 5.96
C PHE A 22 5.34 -28.74 5.64
N ALA A 23 5.23 -28.19 4.43
CA ALA A 23 5.93 -26.95 4.12
C ALA A 23 5.53 -25.91 5.18
N ALA A 24 6.50 -25.15 5.68
CA ALA A 24 6.21 -24.06 6.58
C ALA A 24 5.32 -23.04 5.81
N GLU A 25 4.37 -22.43 6.48
CA GLU A 25 3.43 -21.49 5.87
C GLU A 25 3.40 -20.20 6.68
N ILE A 26 3.38 -19.05 5.99
CA ILE A 26 3.04 -17.77 6.58
C ILE A 26 1.74 -17.24 5.99
N ALA A 27 1.00 -16.46 6.76
CA ALA A 27 -0.23 -15.80 6.31
C ALA A 27 -0.05 -14.28 6.26
N ILE A 28 -0.48 -13.69 5.14
CA ILE A 28 -0.39 -12.25 4.89
C ILE A 28 -1.73 -11.72 4.38
N ASN A 29 -1.96 -10.39 4.49
CA ASN A 29 -2.97 -9.77 3.63
C ASN A 29 -2.35 -9.22 2.34
N SER A 30 -3.18 -9.04 1.32
CA SER A 30 -2.85 -8.29 0.11
C SER A 30 -4.07 -7.49 -0.35
N PHE A 31 -3.84 -6.41 -1.14
CA PHE A 31 -4.93 -5.50 -1.52
C PHE A 31 -5.75 -5.96 -2.73
N GLY A 32 -5.45 -7.16 -3.26
CA GLY A 32 -6.16 -7.73 -4.41
C GLY A 32 -5.79 -7.13 -5.77
N GLY A 33 -6.40 -7.66 -6.85
CA GLY A 33 -6.22 -7.16 -8.21
C GLY A 33 -4.77 -7.10 -8.66
N ALA A 34 -4.43 -6.06 -9.41
CA ALA A 34 -3.08 -5.87 -9.94
C ALA A 34 -2.00 -5.78 -8.85
N TYR A 35 -2.37 -5.29 -7.65
CA TYR A 35 -1.44 -5.25 -6.52
C TYR A 35 -1.07 -6.66 -6.05
N GLU A 36 -2.05 -7.55 -5.90
CA GLU A 36 -1.78 -8.93 -5.50
C GLU A 36 -0.99 -9.69 -6.57
N GLU A 37 -1.26 -9.45 -7.87
CA GLU A 37 -0.49 -10.03 -8.96
C GLU A 37 0.99 -9.60 -8.89
N ALA A 38 1.25 -8.30 -8.66
CA ALA A 38 2.60 -7.79 -8.46
C ALA A 38 3.23 -8.37 -7.18
N HIS A 39 2.49 -8.45 -6.07
CA HIS A 39 2.97 -9.02 -4.82
C HIS A 39 3.38 -10.49 -4.96
N ARG A 40 2.58 -11.28 -5.69
CA ARG A 40 2.93 -12.68 -6.01
C ARG A 40 4.23 -12.76 -6.79
N LYS A 41 4.37 -12.00 -7.86
CA LYS A 41 5.54 -12.02 -8.73
C LYS A 41 6.80 -11.48 -8.05
N CYS A 42 6.67 -10.34 -7.38
CA CYS A 42 7.83 -9.57 -6.92
C CYS A 42 8.37 -10.04 -5.56
N VAL A 43 7.53 -10.66 -4.73
CA VAL A 43 7.87 -11.05 -3.35
C VAL A 43 7.60 -12.52 -3.07
N ILE A 44 6.37 -13.00 -3.31
CA ILE A 44 5.95 -14.34 -2.88
C ILE A 44 6.70 -15.44 -3.64
N GLU A 45 6.84 -15.33 -4.95
CA GLU A 45 7.61 -16.28 -5.75
C GLU A 45 9.10 -16.33 -5.34
N PRO A 46 9.82 -15.19 -5.17
CA PRO A 46 11.16 -15.18 -4.60
C PRO A 46 11.23 -15.79 -3.20
N PHE A 47 10.31 -15.43 -2.32
CA PHE A 47 10.26 -15.98 -0.95
C PHE A 47 10.06 -17.50 -0.93
N THR A 48 9.07 -18.00 -1.68
CA THR A 48 8.82 -19.45 -1.76
C THR A 48 10.00 -20.18 -2.40
N THR A 49 10.64 -19.60 -3.41
CA THR A 49 11.83 -20.18 -4.05
C THR A 49 13.00 -20.27 -3.08
N GLU A 50 13.22 -19.26 -2.24
CA GLU A 50 14.35 -19.22 -1.32
C GLU A 50 14.13 -20.08 -0.08
N THR A 51 12.90 -20.09 0.47
CA THR A 51 12.60 -20.71 1.75
C THR A 51 11.93 -22.08 1.63
N GLY A 52 11.28 -22.38 0.52
CA GLY A 52 10.39 -23.53 0.37
C GLY A 52 9.09 -23.44 1.17
N ALA A 53 8.81 -22.28 1.79
CA ALA A 53 7.60 -22.06 2.55
C ALA A 53 6.45 -21.55 1.66
N ASP A 54 5.22 -21.93 2.02
CA ASP A 54 4.01 -21.45 1.36
C ASP A 54 3.54 -20.12 1.92
N VAL A 55 2.83 -19.32 1.10
CA VAL A 55 2.23 -18.05 1.52
C VAL A 55 0.73 -18.09 1.32
N LYS A 56 -0.01 -18.02 2.43
CA LYS A 56 -1.46 -17.87 2.44
C LYS A 56 -1.84 -16.40 2.34
N ILE A 57 -2.59 -16.02 1.31
CA ILE A 57 -3.05 -14.66 1.12
C ILE A 57 -4.51 -14.52 1.57
N VAL A 58 -4.76 -13.47 2.33
CA VAL A 58 -6.11 -12.96 2.62
C VAL A 58 -6.26 -11.63 1.91
N THR A 59 -7.08 -11.57 0.88
CA THR A 59 -7.36 -10.32 0.17
C THR A 59 -8.20 -9.41 1.06
N ALA A 60 -7.58 -8.36 1.61
CA ALA A 60 -8.22 -7.39 2.48
C ALA A 60 -7.49 -6.04 2.42
N TYR A 61 -8.25 -4.95 2.33
CA TYR A 61 -7.69 -3.60 2.47
C TYR A 61 -7.31 -3.30 3.93
N SER A 62 -6.50 -2.27 4.13
CA SER A 62 -5.91 -1.91 5.43
C SER A 62 -6.90 -1.87 6.58
N ALA A 63 -8.04 -1.21 6.41
CA ALA A 63 -9.05 -1.10 7.46
C ALA A 63 -9.68 -2.45 7.84
N ASP A 64 -10.02 -3.28 6.83
CA ASP A 64 -10.60 -4.61 7.05
C ASP A 64 -9.58 -5.57 7.65
N ALA A 65 -8.33 -5.55 7.17
CA ALA A 65 -7.24 -6.35 7.71
C ALA A 65 -6.95 -5.97 9.17
N PHE A 66 -6.96 -4.69 9.49
CA PHE A 66 -6.76 -4.19 10.86
C PHE A 66 -7.91 -4.58 11.79
N ALA A 67 -9.16 -4.49 11.32
CA ALA A 67 -10.32 -4.95 12.09
C ALA A 67 -10.26 -6.46 12.37
N GLN A 68 -9.82 -7.26 11.39
CA GLN A 68 -9.60 -8.70 11.58
C GLN A 68 -8.48 -8.96 12.60
N LEU A 69 -7.34 -8.25 12.52
CA LEU A 69 -6.25 -8.38 13.46
C LEU A 69 -6.70 -8.09 14.89
N ARG A 70 -7.43 -7.00 15.12
CA ARG A 70 -8.01 -6.66 16.43
C ARG A 70 -8.96 -7.73 16.96
N ALA A 71 -9.84 -8.25 16.10
CA ALA A 71 -10.80 -9.29 16.49
C ALA A 71 -10.10 -10.62 16.84
N GLN A 72 -8.91 -10.85 16.31
CA GLN A 72 -8.12 -12.08 16.47
C GLN A 72 -6.91 -11.91 17.39
N LYS A 73 -6.87 -10.86 18.21
CA LYS A 73 -5.69 -10.50 19.02
C LYS A 73 -5.14 -11.62 19.91
N ASP A 74 -6.02 -12.49 20.42
CA ASP A 74 -5.65 -13.61 21.29
C ASP A 74 -5.18 -14.86 20.51
N ALA A 75 -5.43 -14.92 19.21
CA ALA A 75 -4.99 -15.97 18.29
C ALA A 75 -4.86 -15.41 16.86
N PRO A 76 -3.87 -14.55 16.60
CA PRO A 76 -3.72 -13.87 15.33
C PRO A 76 -3.50 -14.87 14.19
N GLN A 77 -4.08 -14.57 13.03
CA GLN A 77 -4.01 -15.42 11.85
C GLN A 77 -3.03 -14.91 10.80
N PHE A 78 -2.62 -13.64 10.87
CA PHE A 78 -1.57 -13.09 10.03
C PHE A 78 -0.21 -13.23 10.70
N ASP A 79 0.82 -13.50 9.92
CA ASP A 79 2.23 -13.44 10.34
C ASP A 79 2.83 -12.08 9.93
N VAL A 80 2.49 -11.60 8.73
CA VAL A 80 2.81 -10.26 8.24
C VAL A 80 1.52 -9.56 7.82
N ILE A 81 1.40 -8.27 8.12
CA ILE A 81 0.24 -7.47 7.74
C ILE A 81 0.64 -6.15 7.09
N HIS A 82 -0.06 -5.79 6.00
CA HIS A 82 0.24 -4.60 5.20
C HIS A 82 -0.82 -3.52 5.42
N PHE A 83 -0.35 -2.29 5.61
CA PHE A 83 -1.20 -1.12 5.77
C PHE A 83 -0.76 0.01 4.82
N SER A 84 -1.70 0.86 4.45
CA SER A 84 -1.48 2.02 3.59
C SER A 84 -2.03 3.32 4.16
N GLY A 85 -2.45 3.33 5.42
CA GLY A 85 -3.18 4.47 5.98
C GLY A 85 -2.89 4.80 7.44
N GLY A 86 -1.74 4.38 8.00
CA GLY A 86 -1.36 4.72 9.37
C GLY A 86 -1.81 3.74 10.45
N GLN A 87 -2.48 2.63 10.08
CA GLN A 87 -2.96 1.62 11.03
C GLN A 87 -1.83 0.97 11.83
N GLU A 88 -0.60 0.96 11.31
CA GLU A 88 0.59 0.47 12.03
C GLU A 88 0.84 1.20 13.33
N ILE A 89 0.55 2.51 13.40
CA ILE A 89 0.74 3.32 14.61
C ILE A 89 -0.18 2.84 15.73
N VAL A 90 -1.45 2.66 15.42
CA VAL A 90 -2.44 2.18 16.40
C VAL A 90 -2.18 0.72 16.73
N GLY A 91 -1.84 -0.11 15.74
CA GLY A 91 -1.50 -1.52 15.92
C GLY A 91 -0.31 -1.72 16.85
N ALA A 92 0.73 -0.90 16.73
CA ALA A 92 1.88 -0.88 17.63
C ALA A 92 1.48 -0.43 19.05
N ALA A 93 0.72 0.65 19.17
CA ALA A 93 0.25 1.16 20.46
C ALA A 93 -0.66 0.16 21.20
N GLU A 94 -1.44 -0.64 20.48
CA GLU A 94 -2.29 -1.69 21.05
C GLU A 94 -1.54 -3.01 21.31
N GLY A 95 -0.25 -3.11 20.95
CA GLY A 95 0.56 -4.34 21.10
C GLY A 95 0.17 -5.47 20.15
N LEU A 96 -0.49 -5.15 19.04
CA LEU A 96 -0.88 -6.11 17.99
C LEU A 96 0.26 -6.40 17.02
N LEU A 97 1.23 -5.49 16.93
CA LEU A 97 2.41 -5.60 16.10
C LEU A 97 3.66 -5.77 16.97
N ALA A 98 4.59 -6.58 16.49
CA ALA A 98 5.84 -6.82 17.18
C ALA A 98 6.92 -5.82 16.73
N PRO A 99 7.79 -5.36 17.66
CA PRO A 99 8.99 -4.63 17.30
C PRO A 99 9.90 -5.46 16.37
N ILE A 100 10.51 -4.78 15.40
CA ILE A 100 11.49 -5.38 14.49
C ILE A 100 12.87 -4.78 14.81
N ASP A 101 13.82 -5.64 15.14
CA ASP A 101 15.23 -5.26 15.22
C ASP A 101 15.78 -5.08 13.79
N PRO A 102 16.19 -3.84 13.38
CA PRO A 102 16.70 -3.61 12.04
C PRO A 102 17.91 -4.48 11.67
N SER A 103 18.68 -4.92 12.65
CA SER A 103 19.85 -5.77 12.40
C SER A 103 19.50 -7.19 11.91
N LYS A 104 18.25 -7.62 12.07
CA LYS A 104 17.72 -8.86 11.53
C LYS A 104 17.32 -8.79 10.06
N LEU A 105 17.28 -7.59 9.48
CA LEU A 105 16.89 -7.33 8.09
C LEU A 105 18.09 -6.82 7.31
N SER A 106 18.54 -7.58 6.31
CA SER A 106 19.72 -7.24 5.51
C SER A 106 19.53 -5.96 4.67
N ASN A 107 18.29 -5.68 4.28
CA ASN A 107 17.90 -4.54 3.45
C ASN A 107 17.52 -3.29 4.25
N ALA A 108 17.40 -3.37 5.57
CA ALA A 108 16.95 -2.25 6.41
C ALA A 108 17.91 -1.05 6.39
N ALA A 109 19.24 -1.31 6.28
CA ALA A 109 20.25 -0.26 6.27
C ALA A 109 20.24 0.61 5.00
N ASP A 110 19.64 0.10 3.92
CA ASP A 110 19.56 0.79 2.63
C ASP A 110 18.25 1.55 2.43
N LEU A 111 17.34 1.49 3.41
CA LEU A 111 16.12 2.28 3.37
C LEU A 111 16.39 3.77 3.57
N TYR A 112 15.55 4.61 2.96
CA TYR A 112 15.51 6.02 3.36
C TYR A 112 15.15 6.11 4.86
N PRO A 113 15.73 7.07 5.62
CA PRO A 113 15.59 7.10 7.09
C PRO A 113 14.16 7.09 7.60
N PHE A 114 13.23 7.74 6.90
CA PHE A 114 11.82 7.78 7.30
C PHE A 114 11.12 6.42 7.19
N ALA A 115 11.58 5.55 6.26
CA ALA A 115 10.91 4.29 5.95
C ALA A 115 11.06 3.24 7.06
N GLY A 116 12.15 3.32 7.85
CA GLY A 116 12.43 2.40 8.94
C GLY A 116 12.42 3.03 10.34
N ALA A 117 11.98 4.29 10.47
CA ALA A 117 12.21 5.11 11.66
C ALA A 117 11.66 4.54 12.99
N ASN A 118 10.61 3.74 12.94
CA ASN A 118 9.89 3.26 14.12
C ASN A 118 9.80 1.73 14.23
N MET A 119 10.58 0.99 13.46
CA MET A 119 10.56 -0.49 13.49
C MET A 119 10.71 -1.06 14.90
N GLU A 120 11.61 -0.50 15.72
CA GLU A 120 11.84 -0.94 17.10
C GLU A 120 10.67 -0.60 18.06
N LYS A 121 9.70 0.20 17.59
CA LYS A 121 8.47 0.53 18.35
C LYS A 121 7.27 -0.31 17.91
N GLY A 122 7.43 -1.20 16.92
CA GLY A 122 6.39 -2.03 16.37
C GLY A 122 5.67 -1.44 15.16
N GLU A 123 6.06 -0.24 14.70
CA GLU A 123 5.61 0.27 13.41
C GLU A 123 6.52 -0.31 12.32
N GLY A 124 6.00 -1.18 11.50
CA GLY A 124 6.77 -1.84 10.45
C GLY A 124 7.31 -0.86 9.40
N PRO A 125 8.38 -1.24 8.68
CA PRO A 125 8.97 -0.37 7.68
C PRO A 125 8.03 -0.11 6.50
N ALA A 126 8.11 1.08 5.92
CA ALA A 126 7.51 1.36 4.63
C ALA A 126 8.37 0.74 3.51
N TYR A 127 7.76 -0.03 2.61
CA TYR A 127 8.46 -0.65 1.48
C TYR A 127 8.02 -0.09 0.13
N GLN A 128 6.96 0.72 0.11
CA GLN A 128 6.46 1.40 -1.08
C GLN A 128 5.79 2.72 -0.72
N ILE A 129 5.73 3.62 -1.68
CA ILE A 129 5.03 4.90 -1.57
C ILE A 129 4.12 5.09 -2.79
N ALA A 130 2.84 5.39 -2.54
CA ALA A 130 1.94 5.90 -3.55
C ALA A 130 1.91 7.43 -3.46
N ALA A 131 2.26 8.11 -4.55
CA ALA A 131 2.15 9.56 -4.66
C ALA A 131 0.74 9.94 -5.11
N ILE A 132 0.08 10.85 -4.42
CA ILE A 132 -1.26 11.33 -4.77
C ILE A 132 -1.16 12.67 -5.47
N GLY A 133 -1.73 12.77 -6.66
CA GLY A 133 -1.70 13.98 -7.47
C GLY A 133 -2.91 14.06 -8.39
N LEU A 134 -2.74 14.69 -9.52
CA LEU A 134 -3.81 15.01 -10.45
C LEU A 134 -3.73 14.06 -11.65
N LEU A 135 -4.66 13.12 -11.74
CA LEU A 135 -4.84 12.29 -12.92
C LEU A 135 -5.69 13.06 -13.92
N TYR A 136 -5.26 13.14 -15.17
CA TYR A 136 -6.05 13.83 -16.21
C TYR A 136 -5.97 13.11 -17.56
N ASN A 137 -7.07 13.17 -18.31
CA ASN A 137 -7.14 12.70 -19.69
C ASN A 137 -6.51 13.75 -20.60
N SER A 138 -5.39 13.40 -21.26
CA SER A 138 -4.65 14.35 -22.11
C SER A 138 -5.32 14.62 -23.48
N ASP A 139 -6.36 13.89 -23.85
CA ASP A 139 -7.15 14.16 -25.05
C ASP A 139 -8.27 15.18 -24.78
N GLU A 140 -8.74 15.24 -23.51
CA GLU A 140 -9.75 16.21 -23.08
C GLU A 140 -9.12 17.52 -22.56
N LEU A 141 -7.99 17.43 -21.86
CA LEU A 141 -7.27 18.58 -21.32
C LEU A 141 -5.94 18.78 -22.05
N SER A 142 -5.87 19.78 -22.92
CA SER A 142 -4.65 20.10 -23.68
C SER A 142 -3.50 20.60 -22.80
N GLU A 143 -3.82 21.17 -21.64
CA GLU A 143 -2.88 21.59 -20.62
C GLU A 143 -3.14 20.83 -19.32
N ALA A 144 -2.07 20.32 -18.70
CA ALA A 144 -2.15 19.67 -17.40
C ALA A 144 -2.63 20.68 -16.34
N PRO A 145 -3.49 20.27 -15.38
CA PRO A 145 -3.78 21.08 -14.20
C PRO A 145 -2.49 21.26 -13.41
N ALA A 146 -2.04 22.50 -13.21
CA ALA A 146 -0.75 22.79 -12.57
C ALA A 146 -0.84 22.78 -11.03
N ASN A 147 -2.02 23.06 -10.49
CA ASN A 147 -2.25 23.30 -9.08
C ASN A 147 -3.46 22.51 -8.58
N TRP A 148 -3.45 22.13 -7.31
CA TRP A 148 -4.65 21.57 -6.65
C TRP A 148 -5.83 22.56 -6.68
N ALA A 149 -5.53 23.86 -6.54
CA ALA A 149 -6.54 24.92 -6.64
C ALA A 149 -7.23 24.95 -8.00
N ASP A 150 -6.64 24.43 -9.07
CA ASP A 150 -7.28 24.37 -10.40
C ASP A 150 -8.55 23.50 -10.38
N LEU A 151 -8.59 22.46 -9.50
CA LEU A 151 -9.75 21.57 -9.37
C LEU A 151 -11.01 22.27 -8.82
N THR A 152 -10.83 23.39 -8.11
CA THR A 152 -11.95 24.15 -7.54
C THR A 152 -12.63 25.08 -8.54
N LYS A 153 -12.09 25.19 -9.76
CA LYS A 153 -12.66 26.03 -10.82
C LYS A 153 -13.91 25.38 -11.41
N PRO A 154 -15.01 26.14 -11.63
CA PRO A 154 -16.25 25.58 -12.15
C PRO A 154 -16.09 24.79 -13.46
N GLU A 155 -15.21 25.25 -14.36
CA GLU A 155 -14.94 24.58 -15.64
C GLU A 155 -14.29 23.20 -15.52
N MET A 156 -13.67 22.87 -14.36
CA MET A 156 -13.10 21.56 -14.09
C MET A 156 -14.12 20.60 -13.47
N ALA A 157 -15.14 21.13 -12.79
CA ALA A 157 -16.08 20.33 -12.00
C ALA A 157 -16.89 19.34 -12.87
N GLU A 158 -17.27 19.72 -14.09
CA GLU A 158 -18.11 18.89 -14.98
C GLU A 158 -17.44 17.54 -15.36
N GLY A 159 -16.10 17.48 -15.31
CA GLY A 159 -15.33 16.26 -15.57
C GLY A 159 -14.53 15.75 -14.36
N LEU A 160 -14.80 16.29 -13.18
CA LEU A 160 -14.09 15.93 -11.95
C LEU A 160 -14.78 14.78 -11.24
N VAL A 161 -14.05 13.68 -11.04
CA VAL A 161 -14.43 12.61 -10.15
C VAL A 161 -13.60 12.63 -8.88
N LEU A 162 -14.25 12.75 -7.73
CA LEU A 162 -13.66 12.65 -6.41
C LEU A 162 -13.80 11.22 -5.88
N THR A 163 -12.93 10.82 -4.99
CA THR A 163 -13.03 9.54 -4.30
C THR A 163 -13.41 9.76 -2.85
N ASP A 164 -14.31 8.92 -2.34
CA ASP A 164 -14.73 8.93 -0.93
C ASP A 164 -13.53 8.84 0.02
N ILE A 165 -13.55 9.62 1.10
CA ILE A 165 -12.43 9.73 2.03
C ILE A 165 -12.25 8.52 2.96
N SER A 166 -13.15 7.55 2.94
CA SER A 166 -12.90 6.22 3.53
C SER A 166 -11.77 5.48 2.81
N ASN A 167 -11.56 5.79 1.53
CA ASN A 167 -10.38 5.40 0.76
C ASN A 167 -9.20 6.32 1.12
N THR A 168 -8.03 5.75 1.42
CA THR A 168 -6.83 6.51 1.81
C THR A 168 -6.40 7.52 0.74
N TYR A 169 -6.45 7.16 -0.53
CA TYR A 169 -6.06 8.08 -1.62
C TYR A 169 -7.07 9.21 -1.81
N GLY A 170 -8.36 8.89 -1.65
CA GLY A 170 -9.43 9.89 -1.62
C GLY A 170 -9.25 10.88 -0.47
N LEU A 171 -8.93 10.37 0.73
CA LEU A 171 -8.64 11.21 1.89
C LEU A 171 -7.47 12.17 1.61
N PHE A 172 -6.37 11.68 1.06
CA PHE A 172 -5.19 12.52 0.78
C PHE A 172 -5.49 13.57 -0.29
N GLY A 173 -6.26 13.22 -1.31
CA GLY A 173 -6.77 14.18 -2.29
C GLY A 173 -7.63 15.26 -1.63
N PHE A 174 -8.55 14.86 -0.75
CA PHE A 174 -9.38 15.79 0.02
C PHE A 174 -8.56 16.71 0.93
N LEU A 175 -7.57 16.18 1.65
CA LEU A 175 -6.71 17.01 2.52
C LEU A 175 -5.92 18.07 1.74
N MET A 176 -5.52 17.78 0.51
CA MET A 176 -4.93 18.79 -0.38
C MET A 176 -5.95 19.85 -0.81
N LEU A 177 -7.17 19.43 -1.17
CA LEU A 177 -8.25 20.38 -1.47
C LEU A 177 -8.58 21.25 -0.26
N ASN A 178 -8.59 20.68 0.94
CA ASN A 178 -8.76 21.43 2.17
C ASN A 178 -7.63 22.46 2.38
N GLN A 179 -6.37 22.06 2.17
CA GLN A 179 -5.23 22.94 2.33
C GLN A 179 -5.29 24.14 1.37
N VAL A 180 -5.62 23.93 0.09
CA VAL A 180 -5.73 25.02 -0.89
C VAL A 180 -6.97 25.90 -0.67
N ALA A 181 -7.99 25.38 0.01
CA ALA A 181 -9.15 26.12 0.47
C ALA A 181 -8.89 26.92 1.76
N GLY A 182 -7.70 26.79 2.36
CA GLY A 182 -7.29 27.51 3.58
C GLY A 182 -7.55 26.76 4.88
N GLY A 183 -7.85 25.45 4.82
CA GLY A 183 -7.94 24.56 5.97
C GLY A 183 -6.60 23.89 6.29
N ASP A 184 -6.62 23.07 7.33
CA ASP A 184 -5.50 22.23 7.80
C ASP A 184 -6.03 20.92 8.42
N LEU A 185 -5.18 20.17 9.12
CA LEU A 185 -5.59 18.92 9.77
C LEU A 185 -6.48 19.11 11.00
N ASP A 186 -6.50 20.29 11.60
CA ASP A 186 -7.35 20.64 12.75
C ASP A 186 -8.71 21.23 12.29
N ASN A 187 -8.79 21.68 11.02
CA ASN A 187 -9.99 22.31 10.44
C ASN A 187 -10.19 21.88 8.99
N ILE A 188 -11.14 20.97 8.76
CA ILE A 188 -11.47 20.47 7.43
C ILE A 188 -12.67 21.17 6.77
N GLU A 189 -13.33 22.10 7.47
CA GLU A 189 -14.53 22.80 6.96
C GLU A 189 -14.29 23.53 5.62
N PRO A 190 -13.15 24.25 5.41
CA PRO A 190 -12.91 24.89 4.11
C PRO A 190 -12.88 23.89 2.94
N GLY A 191 -12.31 22.69 3.16
CA GLY A 191 -12.29 21.63 2.15
C GLY A 191 -13.67 21.05 1.88
N LEU A 192 -14.49 20.87 2.92
CA LEU A 192 -15.87 20.38 2.78
C LEU A 192 -16.73 21.36 1.97
N GLU A 193 -16.60 22.66 2.23
CA GLU A 193 -17.29 23.70 1.45
C GLU A 193 -16.80 23.74 -0.02
N ALA A 194 -15.50 23.57 -0.25
CA ALA A 194 -14.97 23.45 -1.61
C ALA A 194 -15.54 22.24 -2.34
N VAL A 195 -15.62 21.09 -1.69
CA VAL A 195 -16.22 19.86 -2.25
C VAL A 195 -17.70 20.06 -2.57
N LYS A 196 -18.48 20.66 -1.67
CA LYS A 196 -19.88 20.99 -1.95
C LYS A 196 -20.02 21.84 -3.21
N SER A 197 -19.22 22.91 -3.33
CA SER A 197 -19.23 23.76 -4.51
C SER A 197 -18.86 22.98 -5.79
N MET A 198 -17.88 22.06 -5.73
CA MET A 198 -17.55 21.21 -6.88
C MET A 198 -18.74 20.32 -7.28
N LEU A 199 -19.43 19.71 -6.30
CA LEU A 199 -20.60 18.85 -6.56
C LEU A 199 -21.76 19.65 -7.17
N GLU A 200 -22.02 20.87 -6.69
CA GLU A 200 -23.02 21.78 -7.27
C GLU A 200 -22.69 22.16 -8.72
N ASN A 201 -21.43 22.15 -9.12
CA ASN A 201 -20.94 22.46 -10.47
C ASN A 201 -20.75 21.22 -11.36
N GLY A 202 -21.17 20.00 -10.91
CA GLY A 202 -21.20 18.81 -11.74
C GLY A 202 -20.18 17.74 -11.40
N ALA A 203 -19.27 17.97 -10.44
CA ALA A 203 -18.40 16.92 -9.91
C ALA A 203 -19.22 15.83 -9.22
N TYR A 204 -18.65 14.64 -9.07
CA TYR A 204 -19.28 13.55 -8.37
C TYR A 204 -18.28 12.70 -7.58
N VAL A 205 -18.79 11.91 -6.63
CA VAL A 205 -18.00 11.06 -5.75
C VAL A 205 -18.17 9.60 -6.13
N VAL A 206 -17.07 8.85 -6.16
CA VAL A 206 -17.07 7.38 -6.27
C VAL A 206 -16.43 6.77 -5.02
N SER A 207 -16.80 5.53 -4.70
CA SER A 207 -16.35 4.88 -3.47
C SER A 207 -15.10 4.02 -3.67
N LYS A 208 -14.89 3.51 -4.89
CA LYS A 208 -13.86 2.50 -5.17
C LYS A 208 -13.04 2.86 -6.41
N SER A 209 -11.76 2.49 -6.37
CA SER A 209 -10.82 2.73 -7.47
C SER A 209 -11.30 2.25 -8.85
N PRO A 210 -11.92 1.08 -9.02
CA PRO A 210 -12.44 0.65 -10.33
C PRO A 210 -13.50 1.58 -10.92
N GLU A 211 -14.24 2.32 -10.09
CA GLU A 211 -15.25 3.28 -10.53
C GLU A 211 -14.61 4.52 -11.19
N ILE A 212 -13.39 4.89 -10.76
CA ILE A 212 -12.59 5.93 -11.44
C ILE A 212 -12.29 5.49 -12.89
N GLN A 213 -11.80 4.25 -13.07
CA GLN A 213 -11.52 3.72 -14.40
C GLN A 213 -12.76 3.71 -15.29
N GLN A 214 -13.88 3.29 -14.74
CA GLN A 214 -15.17 3.30 -15.46
C GLN A 214 -15.57 4.71 -15.85
N SER A 215 -15.42 5.69 -14.96
CA SER A 215 -15.71 7.11 -15.22
C SER A 215 -14.90 7.68 -16.38
N PHE A 216 -13.58 7.42 -16.39
CA PHE A 216 -12.70 7.82 -17.50
C PHE A 216 -13.05 7.09 -18.81
N ALA A 217 -13.28 5.77 -18.74
CA ALA A 217 -13.57 4.96 -19.92
C ALA A 217 -14.91 5.30 -20.59
N GLN A 218 -15.88 5.78 -19.83
CA GLN A 218 -17.19 6.20 -20.31
C GLN A 218 -17.25 7.68 -20.72
N GLY A 219 -16.16 8.43 -20.56
CA GLY A 219 -16.11 9.86 -20.81
C GLY A 219 -16.90 10.70 -19.78
N GLY A 220 -17.24 10.12 -18.62
CA GLY A 220 -17.89 10.81 -17.52
C GLY A 220 -16.92 11.62 -16.66
N ALA A 221 -15.62 11.33 -16.74
CA ALA A 221 -14.58 12.07 -16.07
C ALA A 221 -13.35 12.25 -16.98
N PHE A 222 -12.68 13.37 -16.81
CA PHE A 222 -11.38 13.65 -17.44
C PHE A 222 -10.31 14.12 -16.44
N ILE A 223 -10.67 14.24 -15.16
CA ILE A 223 -9.75 14.62 -14.08
C ILE A 223 -10.14 13.96 -12.77
N ALA A 224 -9.13 13.53 -11.98
CA ALA A 224 -9.31 12.95 -10.65
C ALA A 224 -8.09 13.22 -9.76
N PRO A 225 -8.25 13.69 -8.52
CA PRO A 225 -7.20 13.67 -7.52
C PRO A 225 -7.02 12.22 -7.02
N TYR A 226 -5.95 11.54 -7.45
CA TYR A 226 -5.73 10.14 -7.09
C TYR A 226 -4.26 9.71 -7.20
N ALA A 227 -3.96 8.44 -6.90
CA ALA A 227 -2.62 7.92 -6.85
C ALA A 227 -1.97 7.70 -8.23
N SER A 228 -0.67 7.91 -8.34
CA SER A 228 0.14 7.82 -9.57
C SER A 228 0.11 6.43 -10.21
N ASP A 229 0.13 5.37 -9.40
CA ASP A 229 0.01 3.97 -9.84
C ASP A 229 -1.29 3.72 -10.62
N TYR A 230 -2.34 4.46 -10.27
CA TYR A 230 -3.61 4.33 -10.94
C TYR A 230 -3.61 5.00 -12.32
N ALA A 231 -2.86 6.09 -12.53
CA ALA A 231 -2.65 6.65 -13.86
C ALA A 231 -1.99 5.63 -14.81
N TYR A 232 -1.01 4.88 -14.31
CA TYR A 232 -0.38 3.79 -15.07
C TYR A 232 -1.37 2.65 -15.38
N THR A 233 -2.19 2.26 -14.40
CA THR A 233 -3.26 1.27 -14.59
C THR A 233 -4.24 1.70 -15.69
N LEU A 234 -4.66 2.95 -15.70
CA LEU A 234 -5.55 3.52 -16.72
C LEU A 234 -4.87 3.54 -18.11
N ARG A 235 -3.57 3.88 -18.19
CA ARG A 235 -2.81 3.81 -19.45
C ARG A 235 -2.73 2.39 -19.98
N LYS A 236 -2.50 1.39 -19.11
CA LYS A 236 -2.51 -0.03 -19.51
C LYS A 236 -3.88 -0.49 -20.05
N ALA A 237 -4.97 0.12 -19.58
CA ALA A 237 -6.32 -0.09 -20.10
C ALA A 237 -6.59 0.66 -21.42
N GLY A 238 -5.61 1.38 -21.98
CA GLY A 238 -5.72 2.10 -23.24
C GLY A 238 -6.29 3.50 -23.13
N LEU A 239 -6.42 4.05 -21.91
CA LEU A 239 -6.90 5.41 -21.68
C LEU A 239 -5.73 6.42 -21.70
N PRO A 240 -5.85 7.60 -22.33
CA PRO A 240 -4.78 8.59 -22.44
C PRO A 240 -4.65 9.40 -21.14
N VAL A 241 -4.43 8.71 -20.01
CA VAL A 241 -4.35 9.34 -18.69
C VAL A 241 -2.89 9.60 -18.32
N LYS A 242 -2.63 10.82 -17.88
CA LYS A 242 -1.34 11.26 -17.32
C LYS A 242 -1.48 11.59 -15.84
N PHE A 243 -0.36 11.60 -15.15
CA PHE A 243 -0.21 12.03 -13.77
C PHE A 243 0.54 13.35 -13.72
N GLN A 244 0.04 14.30 -12.93
CA GLN A 244 0.67 15.58 -12.67
C GLN A 244 0.78 15.81 -11.16
N GLN A 245 1.95 16.23 -10.72
CA GLN A 245 2.14 16.72 -9.37
C GLN A 245 1.59 18.15 -9.26
N GLY A 246 0.80 18.44 -8.24
CA GLY A 246 0.36 19.80 -7.99
C GLY A 246 1.49 20.69 -7.45
N ALA A 247 1.51 21.96 -7.81
CA ALA A 247 2.56 22.89 -7.38
C ALA A 247 2.59 23.12 -5.86
N GLU A 248 1.45 22.93 -5.17
CA GLU A 248 1.36 23.02 -3.71
C GLU A 248 1.96 21.79 -2.99
N GLY A 249 2.31 20.75 -3.75
CA GLY A 249 2.93 19.53 -3.26
C GLY A 249 2.17 18.27 -3.63
N THR A 250 2.78 17.12 -3.35
CA THR A 250 2.27 15.80 -3.69
C THR A 250 2.27 14.92 -2.44
N PRO A 251 1.12 14.70 -1.81
CA PRO A 251 1.07 13.84 -0.63
C PRO A 251 1.44 12.40 -0.97
N ALA A 252 2.05 11.75 0.00
CA ALA A 252 2.54 10.39 -0.10
C ALA A 252 1.82 9.47 0.89
N SER A 253 1.25 8.39 0.37
CA SER A 253 0.75 7.28 1.17
C SER A 253 1.84 6.22 1.28
N TYR A 254 2.24 5.89 2.51
CA TYR A 254 3.24 4.86 2.79
C TYR A 254 2.57 3.52 2.94
N ILE A 255 3.08 2.53 2.21
CA ILE A 255 2.65 1.14 2.37
C ILE A 255 3.67 0.45 3.27
N THR A 256 3.21 0.03 4.45
CA THR A 256 4.05 -0.59 5.48
C THR A 256 3.85 -2.10 5.50
N THR A 257 4.92 -2.82 5.84
CA THR A 257 4.93 -4.26 6.11
C THR A 257 5.23 -4.46 7.58
N ASN A 258 4.36 -5.17 8.30
CA ASN A 258 4.38 -5.20 9.75
C ASN A 258 4.41 -6.63 10.27
N LEU A 259 5.28 -6.88 11.26
CA LEU A 259 5.35 -8.15 11.97
C LEU A 259 4.20 -8.25 12.98
N VAL A 260 3.39 -9.29 12.90
CA VAL A 260 2.27 -9.48 13.83
C VAL A 260 2.76 -10.13 15.13
N ALA A 261 2.34 -9.56 16.25
CA ALA A 261 2.71 -10.07 17.57
C ALA A 261 2.03 -11.43 17.89
N GLY A 262 2.71 -12.29 18.65
CA GLY A 262 2.14 -13.55 19.15
C GLY A 262 2.06 -14.68 18.14
N ARG A 263 2.86 -14.62 17.06
CA ARG A 263 3.01 -15.69 16.06
C ARG A 263 4.32 -16.46 16.26
N ASP A 264 4.32 -17.75 15.92
CA ASP A 264 5.48 -18.64 16.07
C ASP A 264 6.42 -18.64 14.85
N ASN A 265 6.02 -17.96 13.75
CA ASN A 265 6.74 -17.92 12.47
C ASN A 265 7.64 -16.68 12.30
N GLU A 266 8.14 -16.09 13.39
CA GLU A 266 8.88 -14.81 13.36
C GLU A 266 10.01 -14.81 12.33
N ASP A 267 10.85 -15.86 12.29
CA ASP A 267 12.00 -15.91 11.38
C ASP A 267 11.57 -15.90 9.90
N LEU A 268 10.49 -16.62 9.55
CA LEU A 268 9.94 -16.62 8.19
C LEU A 268 9.27 -15.29 7.86
N ALA A 269 8.54 -14.69 8.82
CA ALA A 269 7.91 -13.40 8.65
C ALA A 269 8.96 -12.30 8.44
N LEU A 270 10.05 -12.29 9.22
CA LEU A 270 11.16 -11.35 9.03
C LEU A 270 11.86 -11.56 7.68
N LYS A 271 12.02 -12.81 7.23
CA LYS A 271 12.56 -13.09 5.91
C LYS A 271 11.67 -12.56 4.78
N PHE A 272 10.35 -12.70 4.94
CA PHE A 272 9.38 -12.14 4.00
C PHE A 272 9.47 -10.61 3.94
N ILE A 273 9.47 -9.95 5.09
CA ILE A 273 9.66 -8.51 5.22
C ILE A 273 10.98 -8.06 4.58
N ASP A 274 12.08 -8.77 4.83
CA ASP A 274 13.39 -8.42 4.25
C ASP A 274 13.40 -8.50 2.73
N ILE A 275 12.71 -9.48 2.13
CA ILE A 275 12.53 -9.56 0.66
C ILE A 275 11.71 -8.37 0.14
N GLU A 276 10.65 -7.96 0.82
CA GLU A 276 9.87 -6.77 0.43
C GLU A 276 10.70 -5.48 0.45
N LEU A 277 11.70 -5.42 1.34
CA LEU A 277 12.62 -4.29 1.43
C LEU A 277 13.76 -4.34 0.42
N SER A 278 13.93 -5.44 -0.31
CA SER A 278 15.02 -5.60 -1.27
C SER A 278 14.87 -4.65 -2.47
N PRO A 279 16.00 -4.17 -3.03
CA PRO A 279 15.96 -3.34 -4.23
C PRO A 279 15.28 -4.05 -5.41
N GLU A 280 15.45 -5.37 -5.55
CA GLU A 280 14.89 -6.18 -6.61
C GLU A 280 13.35 -6.25 -6.51
N ALA A 281 12.80 -6.51 -5.33
CA ALA A 281 11.36 -6.54 -5.12
C ALA A 281 10.74 -5.16 -5.36
N GLN A 282 11.38 -4.11 -4.88
CA GLN A 282 10.90 -2.74 -5.04
C GLN A 282 10.99 -2.25 -6.50
N ALA A 283 12.06 -2.62 -7.23
CA ALA A 283 12.14 -2.36 -8.68
C ALA A 283 11.02 -3.08 -9.44
N CYS A 284 10.79 -4.35 -9.13
CA CYS A 284 9.70 -5.14 -9.74
C CYS A 284 8.32 -4.49 -9.50
N PHE A 285 8.02 -4.00 -8.29
CA PHE A 285 6.79 -3.27 -8.01
C PHE A 285 6.69 -1.94 -8.75
N ALA A 286 7.79 -1.18 -8.80
CA ALA A 286 7.83 0.07 -9.54
C ALA A 286 7.57 -0.15 -11.05
N GLU A 287 8.12 -1.20 -11.63
CA GLU A 287 7.85 -1.59 -13.02
C GLU A 287 6.40 -2.02 -13.23
N ALA A 288 5.84 -2.81 -12.31
CA ALA A 288 4.50 -3.35 -12.41
C ALA A 288 3.40 -2.31 -12.21
N LEU A 289 3.57 -1.39 -11.23
CA LEU A 289 2.51 -0.53 -10.73
C LEU A 289 2.90 0.94 -10.56
N ARG A 290 4.17 1.31 -10.74
CA ARG A 290 4.64 2.70 -10.53
C ARG A 290 4.57 3.16 -9.07
N TYR A 291 4.80 2.26 -8.12
CA TYR A 291 5.09 2.67 -6.74
C TYR A 291 6.51 3.19 -6.60
N THR A 292 6.67 4.23 -5.80
CA THR A 292 7.98 4.79 -5.45
C THR A 292 8.69 3.86 -4.47
N PRO A 293 9.94 3.43 -4.75
CA PRO A 293 10.71 2.59 -3.84
C PRO A 293 11.18 3.36 -2.60
N THR A 294 11.34 2.65 -1.50
CA THR A 294 11.88 3.18 -0.23
C THR A 294 13.32 2.76 0.03
N ASN A 295 13.83 1.78 -0.71
CA ASN A 295 15.22 1.37 -0.67
C ASN A 295 16.06 2.23 -1.63
N SER A 296 17.07 2.91 -1.10
CA SER A 296 17.92 3.87 -1.84
C SER A 296 18.84 3.21 -2.89
N LYS A 297 18.95 1.87 -2.86
CA LYS A 297 19.72 1.08 -3.83
C LYS A 297 18.87 0.56 -4.99
N THR A 298 17.56 0.80 -4.97
CA THR A 298 16.68 0.38 -6.06
C THR A 298 17.05 1.11 -7.34
N GLU A 299 17.40 0.37 -8.38
CA GLU A 299 17.65 0.91 -9.71
C GLU A 299 16.42 0.73 -10.59
N LEU A 300 15.97 1.80 -11.25
CA LEU A 300 14.79 1.79 -12.13
C LEU A 300 15.17 2.13 -13.56
N PRO A 301 14.51 1.49 -14.56
CA PRO A 301 14.54 1.97 -15.94
C PRO A 301 14.11 3.43 -16.04
N GLU A 302 14.69 4.19 -16.96
CA GLU A 302 14.42 5.64 -17.12
C GLU A 302 12.92 5.95 -17.27
N GLU A 303 12.19 5.13 -18.04
CA GLU A 303 10.75 5.27 -18.25
C GLU A 303 9.92 5.04 -16.98
N VAL A 304 10.41 4.18 -16.07
CA VAL A 304 9.76 3.92 -14.78
C VAL A 304 10.09 5.04 -13.79
N ALA A 305 11.36 5.45 -13.75
CA ALA A 305 11.83 6.53 -12.89
C ALA A 305 11.12 7.86 -13.18
N ALA A 306 10.74 8.11 -14.44
CA ALA A 306 9.99 9.30 -14.84
C ALA A 306 8.55 9.34 -14.32
N ASP A 307 7.96 8.18 -13.98
CA ASP A 307 6.57 8.07 -13.51
C ASP A 307 6.45 8.08 -11.96
N VAL A 308 7.55 8.05 -11.22
CA VAL A 308 7.57 7.94 -9.75
C VAL A 308 8.46 9.01 -9.12
N ALA A 309 8.30 9.25 -7.82
CA ALA A 309 9.22 10.10 -7.06
C ALA A 309 10.52 9.32 -6.82
N TYR A 310 11.47 9.41 -7.75
CA TYR A 310 12.67 8.59 -7.75
C TYR A 310 13.90 9.31 -7.21
N GLY A 311 14.72 8.56 -6.47
CA GLY A 311 15.95 9.06 -5.88
C GLY A 311 15.70 9.93 -4.64
N GLU A 312 16.78 10.34 -3.99
CA GLU A 312 16.71 11.07 -2.72
C GLU A 312 15.95 12.40 -2.83
N GLU A 313 16.17 13.16 -3.88
CA GLU A 313 15.49 14.44 -4.10
C GLU A 313 14.01 14.26 -4.45
N GLY A 314 13.68 13.26 -5.27
CA GLY A 314 12.29 12.95 -5.60
C GLY A 314 11.48 12.56 -4.38
N VAL A 315 12.05 11.71 -3.52
CA VAL A 315 11.37 11.26 -2.29
C VAL A 315 11.25 12.39 -1.26
N LYS A 316 12.27 13.28 -1.13
CA LYS A 316 12.20 14.46 -0.26
C LYS A 316 11.13 15.48 -0.68
N SER A 317 10.77 15.53 -1.95
CA SER A 317 9.76 16.45 -2.49
C SER A 317 8.32 16.07 -2.12
N LEU A 318 8.10 14.85 -1.63
CA LEU A 318 6.78 14.37 -1.25
C LEU A 318 6.32 14.99 0.06
N LEU A 319 5.04 15.39 0.12
CA LEU A 319 4.41 15.85 1.34
C LEU A 319 4.02 14.65 2.21
N ARG A 320 4.28 14.76 3.50
CA ARG A 320 3.85 13.78 4.47
C ARG A 320 2.87 14.42 5.45
N PHE A 321 1.63 14.00 5.40
CA PHE A 321 0.69 14.27 6.49
C PHE A 321 1.08 13.44 7.71
N ASP A 322 0.83 13.98 8.92
CA ASP A 322 1.09 13.23 10.15
C ASP A 322 0.09 12.05 10.26
N PRO A 323 0.57 10.79 10.19
CA PRO A 323 -0.32 9.64 10.19
C PRO A 323 -1.05 9.47 11.52
N ALA A 324 -0.48 9.93 12.65
CA ALA A 324 -1.12 9.86 13.97
C ALA A 324 -2.32 10.81 14.03
N VAL A 325 -2.19 12.03 13.47
CA VAL A 325 -3.29 13.00 13.37
C VAL A 325 -4.39 12.47 12.46
N ILE A 326 -4.02 11.89 11.31
CA ILE A 326 -4.99 11.27 10.40
C ILE A 326 -5.77 10.17 11.09
N GLU A 327 -5.09 9.23 11.75
CA GLU A 327 -5.76 8.10 12.38
C GLU A 327 -6.66 8.54 13.54
N ALA A 328 -6.24 9.53 14.31
CA ALA A 328 -7.04 10.09 15.42
C ALA A 328 -8.35 10.76 14.95
N ASN A 329 -8.34 11.37 13.76
CA ASN A 329 -9.47 12.17 13.28
C ASN A 329 -10.28 11.50 12.16
N ARG A 330 -9.77 10.43 11.52
CA ARG A 330 -10.37 9.79 10.34
C ARG A 330 -11.87 9.49 10.50
N ALA A 331 -12.26 8.93 11.65
CA ALA A 331 -13.66 8.55 11.88
C ALA A 331 -14.61 9.77 11.88
N ASP A 332 -14.19 10.85 12.54
CA ASP A 332 -14.97 12.08 12.61
C ASP A 332 -15.01 12.78 11.25
N TRP A 333 -13.89 12.84 10.54
CA TRP A 333 -13.83 13.40 9.19
C TRP A 333 -14.75 12.67 8.21
N VAL A 334 -14.84 11.32 8.29
CA VAL A 334 -15.77 10.55 7.44
C VAL A 334 -17.22 10.90 7.75
N VAL A 335 -17.58 11.13 9.02
CA VAL A 335 -18.94 11.57 9.40
C VAL A 335 -19.27 12.96 8.83
N GLU A 336 -18.34 13.90 8.89
CA GLU A 336 -18.51 15.25 8.35
C GLU A 336 -18.56 15.26 6.82
N TRP A 337 -17.69 14.50 6.18
CA TRP A 337 -17.70 14.28 4.74
C TRP A 337 -19.05 13.75 4.26
N ASN A 338 -19.55 12.68 4.90
CA ASN A 338 -20.85 12.10 4.51
C ASN A 338 -22.01 13.09 4.63
N LYS A 339 -21.97 14.00 5.60
CA LYS A 339 -22.94 15.08 5.70
C LYS A 339 -22.80 16.10 4.56
N ALA A 340 -21.56 16.40 4.18
CA ALA A 340 -21.30 17.37 3.13
C ALA A 340 -21.71 16.86 1.73
N ILE A 341 -21.44 15.59 1.41
CA ILE A 341 -21.77 15.04 0.09
C ILE A 341 -23.23 14.56 -0.05
N ALA A 342 -23.99 14.47 1.04
CA ALA A 342 -25.41 14.04 1.01
C ALA A 342 -26.39 15.18 0.65
N GLN A 343 -25.88 16.40 0.45
CA GLN A 343 -26.71 17.57 0.10
C GLN A 343 -26.77 17.74 -1.39
#